data_ad6728fc0da8040616e743664d29a1dc
#
_entry.id   ad6728fc0da8040616e743664d29a1dc
#
_cell.length_a   1.000
_cell.length_b   1.000
_cell.length_c   1.000
_cell.angle_alpha   90.00
_cell.angle_beta   90.00
_cell.angle_gamma   90.00
#
_symmetry.space_group_name_H-M   'P 1'
#
loop_
_entity.id
_entity.type
_entity.pdbx_description
1 polymer ?
#
loop_
_entity_poly.entity_id
_entity_poly.type
_entity_poly.pdbx_seq_one_letter_code
_entity_poly.pdbx_strand_id
1 'polypeptide(L)'
;MCFWFLKAAGDEKHVAKHFAALSTNAKAVGEFGIDTANMFEFWDWVGGRYSLWSAIGLSIVLSIGFDNFVELLSGAHAMDKHFSTTPAAKNLPVLLALIGIWYNNFFGAETEAILPYDQYMHRFAAYFQQGNMESNGKYVDRNGNVVDYQTGPIIWGEPGTNGQHAFYQLIHQGTKMVATRNNYKRFLSGR
;
A
#
# COMPACT_ATOMS: atom_id res chain seq x y z
N MET A 1 18.48 13.35 14.79
CA MET A 1 17.09 13.11 15.21
C MET A 1 16.93 13.13 16.73
N CYS A 2 17.86 12.64 17.49
CA CYS A 2 17.73 12.66 18.96
C CYS A 2 18.13 13.94 19.67
N PHE A 3 18.60 14.98 18.97
CA PHE A 3 19.10 16.18 19.63
C PHE A 3 18.10 16.87 20.57
N TRP A 4 16.85 16.99 20.16
CA TRP A 4 15.82 17.59 21.03
C TRP A 4 15.49 16.70 22.22
N PHE A 5 15.49 15.36 22.06
CA PHE A 5 15.25 14.42 23.14
C PHE A 5 16.41 14.44 24.15
N LEU A 6 17.64 14.35 23.66
CA LEU A 6 18.84 14.40 24.51
C LEU A 6 18.97 15.73 25.26
N LYS A 7 18.59 16.84 24.62
CA LYS A 7 18.54 18.15 25.27
C LYS A 7 17.54 18.19 26.43
N ALA A 8 16.44 17.47 26.34
CA ALA A 8 15.44 17.38 27.37
C ALA A 8 15.77 16.32 28.43
N ALA A 9 16.29 15.18 28.01
CA ALA A 9 16.59 14.02 28.88
C ALA A 9 17.92 14.15 29.64
N GLY A 10 18.88 14.90 29.09
CA GLY A 10 20.17 15.20 29.72
C GLY A 10 21.21 14.06 29.70
N ASP A 11 20.82 12.82 29.35
CA ASP A 11 21.71 11.65 29.28
C ASP A 11 21.29 10.72 28.14
N GLU A 12 22.27 10.25 27.36
CA GLU A 12 22.07 9.28 26.27
C GLU A 12 21.50 7.93 26.73
N LYS A 13 21.74 7.54 27.98
CA LYS A 13 21.19 6.31 28.56
C LYS A 13 19.66 6.27 28.57
N HIS A 14 19.01 7.42 28.48
CA HIS A 14 17.56 7.48 28.39
C HIS A 14 17.00 7.03 27.03
N VAL A 15 17.83 7.00 25.98
CA VAL A 15 17.42 6.52 24.65
C VAL A 15 16.93 5.06 24.74
N ALA A 16 17.65 4.20 25.43
CA ALA A 16 17.31 2.78 25.59
C ALA A 16 15.90 2.55 26.21
N LYS A 17 15.41 3.52 27.01
CA LYS A 17 14.11 3.41 27.71
C LYS A 17 12.94 4.04 26.96
N HIS A 18 13.21 4.89 25.98
CA HIS A 18 12.19 5.69 25.31
C HIS A 18 12.05 5.42 23.82
N PHE A 19 12.95 4.62 23.26
CA PHE A 19 12.92 4.29 21.84
C PHE A 19 12.81 2.78 21.63
N ALA A 20 12.06 2.39 20.62
CA ALA A 20 12.04 1.06 20.05
C ALA A 20 12.43 1.17 18.57
N ALA A 21 12.90 0.08 17.99
CA ALA A 21 13.28 0.06 16.59
C ALA A 21 12.53 -1.03 15.80
N LEU A 22 12.22 -0.72 14.56
CA LEU A 22 11.81 -1.67 13.55
C LEU A 22 12.95 -1.76 12.54
N SER A 23 13.75 -2.81 12.59
CA SER A 23 14.99 -2.88 11.81
C SER A 23 15.45 -4.32 11.61
N THR A 24 16.23 -4.53 10.54
CA THR A 24 17.00 -5.75 10.30
C THR A 24 18.46 -5.62 10.78
N ASN A 25 18.88 -4.42 11.25
CA ASN A 25 20.25 -4.09 11.58
C ASN A 25 20.44 -3.80 13.08
N ALA A 26 20.59 -4.85 13.88
CA ALA A 26 20.78 -4.75 15.32
C ALA A 26 22.02 -3.92 15.71
N LYS A 27 23.09 -3.96 14.87
CA LYS A 27 24.31 -3.17 15.14
C LYS A 27 24.02 -1.68 15.10
N ALA A 28 23.37 -1.20 14.03
CA ALA A 28 23.02 0.22 13.90
C ALA A 28 22.01 0.67 14.96
N VAL A 29 21.11 -0.21 15.38
CA VAL A 29 20.14 0.03 16.46
C VAL A 29 20.87 0.24 17.79
N GLY A 30 21.84 -0.62 18.12
CA GLY A 30 22.67 -0.48 19.32
C GLY A 30 23.57 0.76 19.28
N GLU A 31 24.19 1.08 18.15
CA GLU A 31 24.98 2.30 17.95
C GLU A 31 24.16 3.59 18.12
N PHE A 32 22.87 3.53 17.80
CA PHE A 32 21.94 4.64 18.05
C PHE A 32 21.61 4.82 19.54
N GLY A 33 21.88 3.82 20.37
CA GLY A 33 21.60 3.82 21.81
C GLY A 33 20.28 3.15 22.20
N ILE A 34 19.59 2.49 21.28
CA ILE A 34 18.38 1.72 21.56
C ILE A 34 18.80 0.35 22.12
N ASP A 35 18.13 -0.10 23.18
CA ASP A 35 18.27 -1.47 23.65
C ASP A 35 17.73 -2.43 22.58
N THR A 36 18.56 -3.36 22.12
CA THR A 36 18.17 -4.34 21.09
C THR A 36 17.07 -5.29 21.57
N ALA A 37 16.80 -5.40 22.86
CA ALA A 37 15.61 -6.07 23.39
C ALA A 37 14.30 -5.37 23.01
N ASN A 38 14.36 -4.07 22.68
CA ASN A 38 13.25 -3.26 22.16
C ASN A 38 13.31 -3.12 20.64
N MET A 39 14.01 -4.01 19.95
CA MET A 39 14.04 -4.09 18.49
C MET A 39 13.06 -5.17 18.01
N PHE A 40 12.17 -4.76 17.12
CA PHE A 40 11.25 -5.67 16.43
C PHE A 40 11.82 -5.94 15.04
N GLU A 41 12.25 -7.18 14.82
CA GLU A 41 12.93 -7.61 13.61
C GLU A 41 11.92 -7.95 12.51
N PHE A 42 12.32 -7.73 11.28
CA PHE A 42 11.65 -8.22 10.07
C PHE A 42 12.72 -8.68 9.09
N TRP A 43 12.36 -9.30 7.98
CA TRP A 43 13.29 -9.97 7.08
C TRP A 43 13.53 -9.21 5.79
N ASP A 44 14.64 -9.45 5.12
CA ASP A 44 15.07 -8.78 3.89
C ASP A 44 14.07 -8.92 2.73
N TRP A 45 13.26 -9.99 2.74
CA TRP A 45 12.21 -10.20 1.74
C TRP A 45 10.95 -9.35 1.97
N VAL A 46 10.85 -8.63 3.07
CA VAL A 46 9.74 -7.72 3.35
C VAL A 46 9.96 -6.41 2.62
N GLY A 47 9.26 -6.24 1.49
CA GLY A 47 9.28 -4.99 0.73
C GLY A 47 8.50 -3.87 1.42
N GLY A 48 9.04 -2.63 1.43
CA GLY A 48 8.47 -1.48 2.15
C GLY A 48 6.99 -1.23 1.87
N ARG A 49 6.58 -1.24 0.60
CA ARG A 49 5.19 -1.00 0.17
C ARG A 49 4.21 -2.14 0.51
N TYR A 50 4.73 -3.30 0.93
CA TYR A 50 3.95 -4.47 1.36
C TYR A 50 4.29 -4.89 2.80
N SER A 51 4.79 -3.96 3.62
CA SER A 51 5.36 -4.25 4.94
C SER A 51 4.37 -4.16 6.10
N LEU A 52 3.18 -3.64 5.88
CA LEU A 52 2.23 -3.40 6.99
C LEU A 52 1.84 -4.67 7.75
N TRP A 53 1.93 -5.85 7.11
CA TRP A 53 1.67 -7.17 7.70
C TRP A 53 2.80 -7.66 8.61
N SER A 54 3.98 -7.05 8.53
CA SER A 54 5.16 -7.37 9.33
C SER A 54 5.23 -6.52 10.60
N ALA A 55 6.36 -6.64 11.34
CA ALA A 55 6.65 -5.78 12.48
C ALA A 55 6.57 -4.27 12.15
N ILE A 56 6.76 -3.87 10.89
CA ILE A 56 6.64 -2.48 10.44
C ILE A 56 5.22 -1.93 10.68
N GLY A 57 4.20 -2.80 10.77
CA GLY A 57 2.84 -2.43 11.15
C GLY A 57 2.66 -2.00 12.61
N LEU A 58 3.71 -2.02 13.46
CA LEU A 58 3.59 -1.67 14.89
C LEU A 58 2.98 -0.30 15.13
N SER A 59 3.29 0.70 14.29
CA SER A 59 2.68 2.03 14.41
C SER A 59 1.16 2.01 14.20
N ILE A 60 0.68 1.12 13.33
CA ILE A 60 -0.76 0.91 13.10
C ILE A 60 -1.37 0.24 14.33
N VAL A 61 -0.73 -0.82 14.85
CA VAL A 61 -1.16 -1.50 16.08
C VAL A 61 -1.33 -0.51 17.24
N LEU A 62 -0.34 0.37 17.43
CA LEU A 62 -0.39 1.39 18.49
C LEU A 62 -1.51 2.42 18.27
N SER A 63 -1.85 2.70 17.03
CA SER A 63 -2.87 3.68 16.67
C SER A 63 -4.30 3.15 16.81
N ILE A 64 -4.57 1.93 16.36
CA ILE A 64 -5.92 1.36 16.28
C ILE A 64 -6.20 0.30 17.35
N GLY A 65 -5.19 -0.14 18.09
CA GLY A 65 -5.26 -1.25 19.04
C GLY A 65 -5.02 -2.61 18.40
N PHE A 66 -4.61 -3.57 19.24
CA PHE A 66 -4.19 -4.90 18.78
C PHE A 66 -5.36 -5.68 18.14
N ASP A 67 -6.53 -5.67 18.75
CA ASP A 67 -7.68 -6.43 18.26
C ASP A 67 -8.13 -5.96 16.86
N ASN A 68 -8.21 -4.66 16.66
CA ASN A 68 -8.54 -4.08 15.36
C ASN A 68 -7.45 -4.37 14.30
N PHE A 69 -6.19 -4.44 14.71
CA PHE A 69 -5.11 -4.84 13.80
C PHE A 69 -5.22 -6.32 13.41
N VAL A 70 -5.59 -7.19 14.34
CA VAL A 70 -5.85 -8.61 14.02
C VAL A 70 -7.03 -8.76 13.06
N GLU A 71 -8.09 -7.96 13.20
CA GLU A 71 -9.20 -7.94 12.25
C GLU A 71 -8.74 -7.48 10.84
N LEU A 72 -7.88 -6.48 10.76
CA LEU A 72 -7.27 -6.04 9.48
C LEU A 72 -6.48 -7.17 8.84
N LEU A 73 -5.64 -7.88 9.61
CA LEU A 73 -4.90 -9.05 9.13
C LEU A 73 -5.83 -10.19 8.69
N SER A 74 -6.93 -10.39 9.41
CA SER A 74 -7.92 -11.41 9.07
C SER A 74 -8.61 -11.12 7.73
N GLY A 75 -8.87 -9.85 7.43
CA GLY A 75 -9.39 -9.42 6.12
C GLY A 75 -8.42 -9.75 4.99
N ALA A 76 -7.14 -9.46 5.18
CA ALA A 76 -6.10 -9.82 4.22
C ALA A 76 -5.99 -11.34 4.03
N HIS A 77 -6.01 -12.11 5.13
CA HIS A 77 -5.99 -13.57 5.08
C HIS A 77 -7.20 -14.15 4.34
N ALA A 78 -8.38 -13.57 4.51
CA ALA A 78 -9.57 -13.99 3.77
C ALA A 78 -9.38 -13.81 2.25
N MET A 79 -8.74 -12.71 1.82
CA MET A 79 -8.41 -12.49 0.41
C MET A 79 -7.31 -13.45 -0.09
N ASP A 80 -6.30 -13.76 0.71
CA ASP A 80 -5.28 -14.76 0.38
C ASP A 80 -5.88 -16.13 0.16
N LYS A 81 -6.83 -16.53 1.01
CA LYS A 81 -7.61 -17.77 0.81
C LYS A 81 -8.42 -17.73 -0.47
N HIS A 82 -9.14 -16.64 -0.71
CA HIS A 82 -9.91 -16.47 -1.95
C HIS A 82 -8.98 -16.57 -3.18
N PHE A 83 -7.85 -15.90 -3.17
CA PHE A 83 -6.89 -15.93 -4.27
C PHE A 83 -6.34 -17.34 -4.54
N SER A 84 -5.97 -18.07 -3.49
CA SER A 84 -5.32 -19.39 -3.62
C SER A 84 -6.29 -20.53 -3.94
N THR A 85 -7.57 -20.40 -3.60
CA THR A 85 -8.53 -21.53 -3.69
C THR A 85 -9.63 -21.32 -4.72
N THR A 86 -9.87 -20.10 -5.18
CA THR A 86 -10.98 -19.80 -6.10
C THR A 86 -10.54 -20.00 -7.56
N PRO A 87 -11.34 -20.71 -8.40
CA PRO A 87 -11.05 -20.84 -9.81
C PRO A 87 -10.90 -19.46 -10.51
N ALA A 88 -9.99 -19.35 -11.47
CA ALA A 88 -9.61 -18.08 -12.11
C ALA A 88 -10.81 -17.25 -12.61
N ALA A 89 -11.82 -17.90 -13.18
CA ALA A 89 -13.03 -17.23 -13.68
C ALA A 89 -13.92 -16.57 -12.59
N LYS A 90 -13.65 -16.85 -11.31
CA LYS A 90 -14.36 -16.27 -10.15
C LYS A 90 -13.41 -15.60 -9.18
N ASN A 91 -12.12 -15.59 -9.48
CA ASN A 91 -11.06 -15.07 -8.62
C ASN A 91 -10.92 -13.56 -8.84
N LEU A 92 -11.35 -12.76 -7.85
CA LEU A 92 -11.39 -11.31 -7.98
C LEU A 92 -10.01 -10.68 -8.29
N PRO A 93 -8.92 -10.99 -7.59
CA PRO A 93 -7.59 -10.47 -7.93
C PRO A 93 -7.15 -10.83 -9.35
N VAL A 94 -7.38 -12.08 -9.78
CA VAL A 94 -7.03 -12.54 -11.14
C VAL A 94 -7.84 -11.78 -12.19
N LEU A 95 -9.15 -11.66 -11.99
CA LEU A 95 -10.03 -10.93 -12.92
C LEU A 95 -9.66 -9.46 -13.03
N LEU A 96 -9.38 -8.81 -11.90
CA LEU A 96 -8.96 -7.40 -11.90
C LEU A 96 -7.61 -7.20 -12.61
N ALA A 97 -6.66 -8.11 -12.41
CA ALA A 97 -5.38 -8.08 -13.12
C ALA A 97 -5.55 -8.25 -14.64
N LEU A 98 -6.35 -9.24 -15.05
CA LEU A 98 -6.62 -9.48 -16.47
C LEU A 98 -7.35 -8.31 -17.15
N ILE A 99 -8.32 -7.70 -16.47
CA ILE A 99 -9.01 -6.50 -16.95
C ILE A 99 -8.03 -5.33 -17.08
N GLY A 100 -7.15 -5.12 -16.09
CA GLY A 100 -6.12 -4.09 -16.13
C GLY A 100 -5.17 -4.27 -17.31
N ILE A 101 -4.68 -5.49 -17.53
CA ILE A 101 -3.82 -5.83 -18.69
C ILE A 101 -4.58 -5.55 -19.99
N TRP A 102 -5.83 -5.96 -20.06
CA TRP A 102 -6.65 -5.79 -21.26
C TRP A 102 -6.85 -4.31 -21.60
N TYR A 103 -7.22 -3.47 -20.63
CA TYR A 103 -7.34 -2.04 -20.87
C TYR A 103 -6.01 -1.40 -21.26
N ASN A 104 -4.92 -1.73 -20.57
CA ASN A 104 -3.64 -1.08 -20.79
C ASN A 104 -2.99 -1.49 -22.12
N ASN A 105 -3.01 -2.80 -22.48
CA ASN A 105 -2.31 -3.31 -23.64
C ASN A 105 -3.16 -3.39 -24.91
N PHE A 106 -4.47 -3.61 -24.80
CA PHE A 106 -5.33 -3.81 -25.98
C PHE A 106 -6.20 -2.62 -26.31
N PHE A 107 -6.62 -1.84 -25.31
CA PHE A 107 -7.38 -0.61 -25.52
C PHE A 107 -6.52 0.65 -25.45
N GLY A 108 -5.25 0.55 -25.07
CA GLY A 108 -4.34 1.68 -24.96
C GLY A 108 -4.69 2.67 -23.83
N ALA A 109 -5.38 2.20 -22.79
CA ALA A 109 -5.66 3.01 -21.63
C ALA A 109 -4.37 3.21 -20.82
N GLU A 110 -3.80 4.40 -20.88
CA GLU A 110 -2.53 4.73 -20.22
C GLU A 110 -2.66 4.89 -18.71
N THR A 111 -3.86 5.16 -18.23
CA THR A 111 -4.12 5.47 -16.82
C THR A 111 -5.26 4.67 -16.25
N GLU A 112 -5.18 4.46 -14.92
CA GLU A 112 -6.26 3.87 -14.11
C GLU A 112 -6.56 4.80 -12.94
N ALA A 113 -7.82 5.25 -12.84
CA ALA A 113 -8.29 6.09 -11.75
C ALA A 113 -8.90 5.25 -10.63
N ILE A 114 -8.47 5.49 -9.39
CA ILE A 114 -9.02 4.89 -8.18
C ILE A 114 -9.83 5.98 -7.46
N LEU A 115 -11.16 5.79 -7.43
CA LEU A 115 -12.11 6.82 -7.00
C LEU A 115 -12.94 6.30 -5.80
N PRO A 116 -12.36 6.23 -4.58
CA PRO A 116 -13.08 5.76 -3.41
C PRO A 116 -14.11 6.79 -2.95
N TYR A 117 -15.33 6.34 -2.66
CA TYR A 117 -16.36 7.18 -2.02
C TYR A 117 -16.33 7.00 -0.51
N ASP A 118 -15.14 7.14 0.07
CA ASP A 118 -14.87 7.06 1.50
C ASP A 118 -13.71 8.00 1.85
N GLN A 119 -13.94 8.94 2.76
CA GLN A 119 -12.92 9.92 3.17
C GLN A 119 -11.71 9.25 3.83
N TYR A 120 -11.89 8.15 4.55
CA TYR A 120 -10.78 7.40 5.16
C TYR A 120 -9.85 6.75 4.14
N MET A 121 -10.32 6.61 2.91
CA MET A 121 -9.52 6.08 1.80
C MET A 121 -8.85 7.18 0.95
N HIS A 122 -8.75 8.42 1.43
CA HIS A 122 -8.18 9.54 0.66
C HIS A 122 -6.72 9.29 0.23
N ARG A 123 -5.95 8.46 0.94
CA ARG A 123 -4.58 8.09 0.57
C ARG A 123 -4.48 6.79 -0.24
N PHE A 124 -5.60 6.16 -0.58
CA PHE A 124 -5.60 4.85 -1.22
C PHE A 124 -5.00 4.88 -2.63
N ALA A 125 -5.37 5.86 -3.45
CA ALA A 125 -4.75 6.03 -4.78
C ALA A 125 -3.24 6.27 -4.66
N ALA A 126 -2.78 7.12 -3.72
CA ALA A 126 -1.37 7.38 -3.47
C ALA A 126 -0.61 6.13 -2.98
N TYR A 127 -1.24 5.28 -2.17
CA TYR A 127 -0.67 4.00 -1.78
C TYR A 127 -0.43 3.10 -3.00
N PHE A 128 -1.42 3.01 -3.89
CA PHE A 128 -1.30 2.21 -5.11
C PHE A 128 -0.35 2.81 -6.15
N GLN A 129 -0.07 4.10 -6.13
CA GLN A 129 1.01 4.67 -6.93
C GLN A 129 2.33 3.93 -6.63
N GLN A 130 2.68 3.80 -5.36
CA GLN A 130 3.86 3.02 -5.00
C GLN A 130 3.64 1.51 -5.21
N GLY A 131 2.52 0.97 -4.75
CA GLY A 131 2.22 -0.47 -4.83
C GLY A 131 2.23 -1.02 -6.26
N ASN A 132 1.72 -0.26 -7.22
CA ASN A 132 1.64 -0.67 -8.62
C ASN A 132 2.79 -0.09 -9.47
N MET A 133 2.97 1.25 -9.48
CA MET A 133 3.87 1.90 -10.43
C MET A 133 5.34 1.59 -10.13
N GLU A 134 5.75 1.58 -8.86
CA GLU A 134 7.11 1.18 -8.49
C GLU A 134 7.37 -0.31 -8.75
N SER A 135 6.36 -1.17 -8.53
CA SER A 135 6.48 -2.61 -8.75
C SER A 135 6.56 -2.97 -10.24
N ASN A 136 5.67 -2.39 -11.04
CA ASN A 136 5.45 -2.74 -12.44
C ASN A 136 6.15 -1.78 -13.43
N GLY A 137 6.67 -0.65 -12.96
CA GLY A 137 7.40 0.31 -13.78
C GLY A 137 8.77 -0.22 -14.23
N LYS A 138 8.77 -1.30 -15.00
CA LYS A 138 9.95 -2.00 -15.52
C LYS A 138 9.85 -2.08 -17.04
N TYR A 139 10.93 -1.74 -17.74
CA TYR A 139 11.01 -1.81 -19.20
C TYR A 139 11.80 -3.04 -19.70
N VAL A 140 12.27 -3.87 -18.76
CA VAL A 140 12.98 -5.12 -19.04
C VAL A 140 12.35 -6.29 -18.30
N ASP A 141 12.44 -7.47 -18.90
CA ASP A 141 12.09 -8.74 -18.27
C ASP A 141 13.17 -9.22 -17.27
N ARG A 142 12.97 -10.39 -16.67
CA ARG A 142 13.94 -10.99 -15.72
C ARG A 142 15.28 -11.38 -16.35
N ASN A 143 15.36 -11.47 -17.67
CA ASN A 143 16.57 -11.78 -18.41
C ASN A 143 17.28 -10.52 -18.92
N GLY A 144 16.73 -9.34 -18.64
CA GLY A 144 17.27 -8.04 -19.09
C GLY A 144 16.86 -7.65 -20.51
N ASN A 145 15.94 -8.36 -21.15
CA ASN A 145 15.44 -8.00 -22.47
C ASN A 145 14.41 -6.86 -22.36
N VAL A 146 14.48 -5.90 -23.27
CA VAL A 146 13.47 -4.85 -23.36
C VAL A 146 12.13 -5.47 -23.75
N VAL A 147 11.07 -5.12 -23.03
CA VAL A 147 9.70 -5.58 -23.31
C VAL A 147 9.03 -4.70 -24.37
N ASP A 148 8.14 -5.29 -25.16
CA ASP A 148 7.37 -4.63 -26.23
C ASP A 148 5.88 -4.43 -25.87
N TYR A 149 5.55 -4.58 -24.59
CA TYR A 149 4.20 -4.42 -24.03
C TYR A 149 4.20 -3.45 -22.85
N GLN A 150 3.01 -2.98 -22.46
CA GLN A 150 2.84 -2.10 -21.31
C GLN A 150 2.85 -2.91 -20.01
N THR A 151 3.71 -2.51 -19.07
CA THR A 151 3.91 -3.22 -17.80
C THR A 151 2.98 -2.76 -16.68
N GLY A 152 2.38 -1.57 -16.81
CA GLY A 152 1.39 -1.07 -15.86
C GLY A 152 0.91 0.34 -16.20
N PRO A 153 -0.32 0.69 -15.80
CA PRO A 153 -0.89 2.01 -16.02
C PRO A 153 -0.36 3.03 -15.01
N ILE A 154 -0.54 4.31 -15.32
CA ILE A 154 -0.39 5.41 -14.37
C ILE A 154 -1.59 5.38 -13.41
N ILE A 155 -1.31 5.24 -12.12
CA ILE A 155 -2.33 5.24 -11.07
C ILE A 155 -2.54 6.65 -10.53
N TRP A 156 -3.82 7.08 -10.44
CA TRP A 156 -4.20 8.37 -9.87
C TRP A 156 -5.62 8.30 -9.30
N GLY A 157 -6.05 9.33 -8.61
CA GLY A 157 -7.43 9.44 -8.14
C GLY A 157 -7.55 10.20 -6.84
N GLU A 158 -8.78 10.55 -6.53
CA GLU A 158 -9.18 11.26 -5.32
C GLU A 158 -10.53 10.72 -4.84
N PRO A 159 -10.86 10.86 -3.55
CA PRO A 159 -12.16 10.48 -3.05
C PRO A 159 -13.30 11.24 -3.73
N GLY A 160 -14.41 10.54 -4.00
CA GLY A 160 -15.70 11.22 -4.17
C GLY A 160 -16.12 11.83 -2.82
N THR A 161 -16.80 12.92 -2.78
CA THR A 161 -17.39 13.72 -3.88
C THR A 161 -16.43 14.79 -4.45
N ASN A 162 -15.35 15.12 -3.74
CA ASN A 162 -14.41 16.18 -4.14
C ASN A 162 -13.82 15.97 -5.54
N GLY A 163 -13.46 14.74 -5.90
CA GLY A 163 -12.96 14.38 -7.21
C GLY A 163 -13.90 14.78 -8.35
N GLN A 164 -15.22 14.79 -8.10
CA GLN A 164 -16.23 15.16 -9.12
C GLN A 164 -16.03 16.60 -9.60
N HIS A 165 -15.62 17.51 -8.72
CA HIS A 165 -15.37 18.90 -9.06
C HIS A 165 -13.96 19.15 -9.64
N ALA A 166 -13.07 18.17 -9.54
CA ALA A 166 -11.70 18.32 -9.98
C ALA A 166 -11.45 17.81 -11.41
N PHE A 167 -11.91 16.60 -11.75
CA PHE A 167 -11.52 15.94 -13.01
C PHE A 167 -12.61 15.04 -13.66
N TYR A 168 -13.78 14.89 -13.07
CA TYR A 168 -14.83 14.06 -13.66
C TYR A 168 -15.34 14.58 -15.01
N GLN A 169 -15.23 15.88 -15.26
CA GLN A 169 -15.52 16.46 -16.56
C GLN A 169 -14.73 15.78 -17.69
N LEU A 170 -13.42 15.56 -17.47
CA LEU A 170 -12.57 14.87 -18.44
C LEU A 170 -12.95 13.40 -18.59
N ILE A 171 -13.32 12.72 -17.50
CA ILE A 171 -13.72 11.30 -17.55
C ILE A 171 -15.01 11.13 -18.36
N HIS A 172 -16.00 12.02 -18.18
CA HIS A 172 -17.30 11.89 -18.82
C HIS A 172 -17.36 12.44 -20.25
N GLN A 173 -16.67 13.53 -20.53
CA GLN A 173 -16.78 14.26 -21.79
C GLN A 173 -15.43 14.49 -22.48
N GLY A 174 -14.34 14.01 -21.94
CA GLY A 174 -13.02 14.09 -22.55
C GLY A 174 -12.82 13.05 -23.65
N THR A 175 -11.69 13.16 -24.34
CA THR A 175 -11.30 12.27 -25.45
C THR A 175 -10.38 11.13 -25.04
N LYS A 176 -9.96 11.10 -23.78
CA LYS A 176 -9.04 10.07 -23.25
C LYS A 176 -9.83 8.92 -22.65
N MET A 177 -9.41 7.70 -22.94
CA MET A 177 -9.89 6.52 -22.25
C MET A 177 -9.25 6.43 -20.86
N VAL A 178 -10.08 6.39 -19.83
CA VAL A 178 -9.64 6.23 -18.44
C VAL A 178 -10.32 4.99 -17.86
N ALA A 179 -9.53 3.97 -17.52
CA ALA A 179 -10.04 2.86 -16.74
C ALA A 179 -10.30 3.34 -15.31
N THR A 180 -11.48 3.03 -14.75
CA THR A 180 -11.86 3.51 -13.42
C THR A 180 -12.21 2.37 -12.48
N ARG A 181 -11.74 2.47 -11.23
CA ARG A 181 -12.20 1.64 -10.10
C ARG A 181 -12.94 2.51 -9.11
N ASN A 182 -14.24 2.31 -9.01
CA ASN A 182 -15.08 3.00 -8.05
C ASN A 182 -15.35 2.07 -6.87
N ASN A 183 -14.83 2.42 -5.70
CA ASN A 183 -15.11 1.71 -4.47
C ASN A 183 -16.28 2.40 -3.76
N TYR A 184 -17.50 1.89 -3.96
CA TYR A 184 -18.64 2.28 -3.14
C TYR A 184 -18.58 1.48 -1.84
N LYS A 185 -18.48 2.19 -0.71
CA LYS A 185 -18.68 1.58 0.59
C LYS A 185 -20.14 1.12 0.67
N ARG A 186 -20.39 -0.16 0.52
CA ARG A 186 -21.67 -0.73 0.87
C ARG A 186 -21.73 -0.65 2.39
N PHE A 187 -22.50 0.30 2.92
CA PHE A 187 -22.86 0.29 4.33
C PHE A 187 -23.57 -1.03 4.58
N LEU A 188 -22.86 -2.00 5.12
CA LEU A 188 -23.49 -3.06 5.86
C LEU A 188 -23.97 -2.43 7.17
N SER A 189 -25.12 -1.78 7.09
CA SER A 189 -25.94 -1.51 8.25
C SER A 189 -26.48 -2.87 8.68
N GLY A 190 -25.69 -3.58 9.46
CA GLY A 190 -26.04 -4.82 10.11
C GLY A 190 -25.58 -4.68 11.55
N ARG A 191 -26.53 -4.49 12.39
CA ARG A 191 -26.53 -4.40 13.85
C ARG A 191 -25.67 -5.47 14.49
#